data_f79f04852d29511e49e3f75077de58e6
#
_entry.id   f79f04852d29511e49e3f75077de58e6
#
_cell.length_a   1.000
_cell.length_b   1.000
_cell.length_c   1.000
_cell.angle_alpha   90.00
_cell.angle_beta   90.00
_cell.angle_gamma   90.00
#
_symmetry.space_group_name_H-M   'P 1'
#
loop_
_entity.id
_entity.type
_entity.pdbx_description
1 polymer ?
#
loop_
_entity_poly.entity_id
_entity_poly.type
_entity_poly.pdbx_seq_one_letter_code
_entity_poly.pdbx_strand_id
1 'polypeptide(L)'
;MPIRPATPADARQLAELLGEIIALGGTTAMPEQSRAEMEAWIVSNPANSAMMVAESDLGELLGFQSIEPHPALPEGACDIATFTRVGHARIGIGSALFSKTEPAARALGYDWINAAIRHENTGGIVYYQSRGFERYEITKEQTLMRYDLR
;
A
#
# COMPACT_ATOMS: atom_id res chain seq x y z
N MET A 1 1.45 -18.11 0.09
CA MET A 1 1.38 -16.91 0.97
C MET A 1 -0.04 -16.37 0.94
N PRO A 2 -0.79 -16.54 2.01
CA PRO A 2 -2.16 -16.03 2.07
C PRO A 2 -2.22 -14.52 2.10
N ILE A 3 -3.15 -13.96 1.33
CA ILE A 3 -3.47 -12.53 1.34
C ILE A 3 -4.90 -12.41 1.81
N ARG A 4 -5.14 -11.56 2.79
CA ARG A 4 -6.48 -11.35 3.35
C ARG A 4 -6.68 -9.90 3.75
N PRO A 5 -7.93 -9.46 3.95
CA PRO A 5 -8.17 -8.12 4.51
C PRO A 5 -7.57 -8.00 5.91
N ALA A 6 -7.06 -6.82 6.22
CA ALA A 6 -6.56 -6.51 7.56
C ALA A 6 -7.73 -6.43 8.55
N THR A 7 -7.46 -6.82 9.79
CA THR A 7 -8.43 -6.69 10.90
C THR A 7 -7.77 -5.91 12.04
N PRO A 8 -8.56 -5.35 12.98
CA PRO A 8 -7.97 -4.62 14.12
C PRO A 8 -6.94 -5.43 14.91
N ALA A 9 -7.07 -6.75 14.94
CA ALA A 9 -6.11 -7.63 15.62
C ALA A 9 -4.71 -7.57 15.00
N ASP A 10 -4.61 -7.12 13.75
CA ASP A 10 -3.33 -7.00 13.04
C ASP A 10 -2.58 -5.71 13.39
N ALA A 11 -3.21 -4.77 14.07
CA ALA A 11 -2.67 -3.42 14.25
C ALA A 11 -1.29 -3.37 14.88
N ARG A 12 -1.03 -4.20 15.89
CA ARG A 12 0.28 -4.20 16.56
C ARG A 12 1.40 -4.59 15.60
N GLN A 13 1.22 -5.69 14.88
CA GLN A 13 2.23 -6.15 13.92
C GLN A 13 2.42 -5.16 12.77
N LEU A 14 1.34 -4.55 12.28
CA LEU A 14 1.43 -3.57 11.20
C LEU A 14 2.12 -2.29 11.64
N ALA A 15 1.87 -1.83 12.86
CA ALA A 15 2.57 -0.67 13.42
C ALA A 15 4.07 -0.96 13.55
N GLU A 16 4.44 -2.15 14.01
CA GLU A 16 5.84 -2.56 14.11
C GLU A 16 6.51 -2.61 12.73
N LEU A 17 5.84 -3.21 11.75
CA LEU A 17 6.35 -3.32 10.39
C LEU A 17 6.59 -1.94 9.77
N LEU A 18 5.63 -1.05 9.91
CA LEU A 18 5.76 0.32 9.40
C LEU A 18 6.90 1.05 10.10
N GLY A 19 7.03 0.87 11.42
CA GLY A 19 8.12 1.45 12.20
C GLY A 19 9.50 1.00 11.72
N GLU A 20 9.66 -0.25 11.35
CA GLU A 20 10.92 -0.77 10.77
C GLU A 20 11.26 -0.07 9.45
N ILE A 21 10.27 0.12 8.58
CA ILE A 21 10.46 0.80 7.30
C ILE A 21 10.84 2.26 7.51
N ILE A 22 10.17 2.95 8.42
CA ILE A 22 10.46 4.35 8.74
C ILE A 22 11.87 4.48 9.31
N ALA A 23 12.27 3.59 10.20
CA ALA A 23 13.60 3.60 10.80
C ALA A 23 14.70 3.41 9.76
N LEU A 24 14.45 2.60 8.74
CA LEU A 24 15.39 2.41 7.63
C LEU A 24 15.54 3.69 6.79
N GLY A 25 14.46 4.44 6.63
CA GLY A 25 14.44 5.71 5.92
C GLY A 25 14.41 5.60 4.40
N GLY A 26 14.12 6.71 3.75
CA GLY A 26 14.25 6.88 2.30
C GLY A 26 13.06 6.44 1.44
N THR A 27 12.11 5.69 1.96
CA THR A 27 11.02 5.13 1.15
C THR A 27 9.65 5.69 1.44
N THR A 28 9.42 6.21 2.64
CA THR A 28 8.12 6.78 2.99
C THR A 28 8.30 8.06 3.80
N ALA A 29 7.40 9.02 3.58
CA ALA A 29 7.31 10.24 4.39
C ALA A 29 6.28 10.07 5.52
N MET A 30 5.64 8.91 5.60
CA MET A 30 4.60 8.66 6.59
C MET A 30 5.17 8.65 8.00
N PRO A 31 4.51 9.30 8.98
CA PRO A 31 4.95 9.23 10.37
C PRO A 31 4.65 7.87 10.99
N GLU A 32 5.38 7.53 12.04
CA GLU A 32 5.09 6.32 12.81
C GLU A 32 3.64 6.31 13.28
N GLN A 33 3.05 5.13 13.31
CA GLN A 33 1.70 4.91 13.80
C GLN A 33 1.74 4.11 15.08
N SER A 34 1.00 4.56 16.08
CA SER A 34 0.74 3.75 17.27
C SER A 34 -0.20 2.60 16.91
N ARG A 35 -0.32 1.62 17.80
CA ARG A 35 -1.30 0.54 17.62
C ARG A 35 -2.72 1.12 17.46
N ALA A 36 -3.10 2.09 18.29
CA ALA A 36 -4.43 2.70 18.23
C ALA A 36 -4.66 3.45 16.91
N GLU A 37 -3.65 4.17 16.43
CA GLU A 37 -3.73 4.86 15.14
C GLU A 37 -3.84 3.86 13.99
N MET A 38 -3.11 2.77 14.06
CA MET A 38 -3.20 1.70 13.05
C MET A 38 -4.57 1.02 13.07
N GLU A 39 -5.13 0.76 14.24
CA GLU A 39 -6.49 0.23 14.36
C GLU A 39 -7.51 1.16 13.69
N ALA A 40 -7.39 2.46 13.95
CA ALA A 40 -8.28 3.45 13.34
C ALA A 40 -8.14 3.47 11.82
N TRP A 41 -6.92 3.37 11.30
CA TRP A 41 -6.68 3.32 9.87
C TRP A 41 -7.32 2.08 9.23
N ILE A 42 -7.12 0.90 9.85
CA ILE A 42 -7.66 -0.37 9.33
C ILE A 42 -9.18 -0.31 9.14
N VAL A 43 -9.90 0.30 10.07
CA VAL A 43 -11.37 0.33 10.01
C VAL A 43 -11.93 1.58 9.36
N SER A 44 -11.08 2.53 8.92
CA SER A 44 -11.56 3.79 8.36
C SER A 44 -12.21 3.59 6.98
N ASN A 45 -13.33 4.28 6.79
CA ASN A 45 -14.01 4.40 5.49
C ASN A 45 -14.15 3.08 4.70
N PRO A 46 -14.75 2.02 5.26
CA PRO A 46 -14.84 0.72 4.56
C PRO A 46 -15.61 0.79 3.24
N ALA A 47 -16.43 1.82 3.03
CA ALA A 47 -17.19 1.99 1.79
C ALA A 47 -16.30 2.40 0.61
N ASN A 48 -15.11 2.95 0.86
CA ASN A 48 -14.24 3.45 -0.21
C ASN A 48 -12.75 3.14 0.02
N SER A 49 -12.43 2.32 1.00
CA SER A 49 -11.04 1.95 1.34
C SER A 49 -10.91 0.45 1.57
N ALA A 50 -9.72 -0.07 1.35
CA ALA A 50 -9.40 -1.47 1.63
C ALA A 50 -7.94 -1.57 2.05
N MET A 51 -7.64 -2.54 2.91
CA MET A 51 -6.27 -2.85 3.31
C MET A 51 -6.09 -4.36 3.30
N MET A 52 -5.09 -4.83 2.58
CA MET A 52 -4.74 -6.25 2.49
C MET A 52 -3.45 -6.50 3.23
N VAL A 53 -3.35 -7.67 3.87
CA VAL A 53 -2.12 -8.12 4.55
C VAL A 53 -1.66 -9.43 3.94
N ALA A 54 -0.34 -9.62 3.92
CA ALA A 54 0.31 -10.88 3.55
C ALA A 54 0.79 -11.55 4.83
N GLU A 55 0.38 -12.78 5.04
CA GLU A 55 0.68 -13.54 6.26
C GLU A 55 1.51 -14.77 5.92
N SER A 56 2.54 -15.04 6.72
CA SER A 56 3.33 -16.25 6.59
C SER A 56 2.61 -17.45 7.19
N ASP A 57 3.14 -18.64 6.95
CA ASP A 57 2.60 -19.89 7.53
C ASP A 57 2.63 -19.89 9.06
N LEU A 58 3.49 -19.07 9.66
CA LEU A 58 3.63 -18.95 11.11
C LEU A 58 2.83 -17.77 11.70
N GLY A 59 2.01 -17.10 10.88
CA GLY A 59 1.20 -15.98 11.35
C GLY A 59 1.94 -14.64 11.41
N GLU A 60 3.16 -14.55 10.87
CA GLU A 60 3.88 -13.28 10.80
C GLU A 60 3.36 -12.47 9.62
N LEU A 61 3.09 -11.20 9.85
CA LEU A 61 2.68 -10.29 8.77
C LEU A 61 3.93 -9.81 8.02
N LEU A 62 3.96 -10.07 6.72
CA LEU A 62 5.09 -9.79 5.85
C LEU A 62 4.95 -8.49 5.07
N GLY A 63 3.75 -7.96 4.99
CA GLY A 63 3.49 -6.72 4.30
C GLY A 63 2.02 -6.37 4.34
N PHE A 64 1.73 -5.12 3.93
CA PHE A 64 0.35 -4.68 3.75
C PHE A 64 0.26 -3.68 2.63
N GLN A 65 -0.93 -3.55 2.07
CA GLN A 65 -1.20 -2.63 0.97
C GLN A 65 -2.58 -2.01 1.19
N SER A 66 -2.63 -0.68 1.10
CA SER A 66 -3.88 0.06 1.28
C SER A 66 -4.26 0.81 0.02
N ILE A 67 -5.57 0.96 -0.20
CA ILE A 67 -6.14 1.89 -1.17
C ILE A 67 -7.20 2.71 -0.46
N GLU A 68 -7.18 4.03 -0.72
CA GLU A 68 -8.10 4.96 -0.09
C GLU A 68 -8.22 6.24 -0.91
N PRO A 69 -9.28 7.05 -0.72
CA PRO A 69 -9.37 8.34 -1.37
C PRO A 69 -8.26 9.27 -0.87
N HIS A 70 -7.91 10.26 -1.68
CA HIS A 70 -6.93 11.28 -1.30
C HIS A 70 -7.46 12.65 -1.72
N PRO A 71 -7.34 13.70 -0.88
CA PRO A 71 -7.88 15.02 -1.21
C PRO A 71 -7.35 15.63 -2.51
N ALA A 72 -6.13 15.26 -2.91
CA ALA A 72 -5.52 15.75 -4.14
C ALA A 72 -5.96 15.00 -5.40
N LEU A 73 -6.74 13.92 -5.25
CA LEU A 73 -7.19 13.10 -6.37
C LEU A 73 -8.68 13.30 -6.65
N PRO A 74 -9.10 13.11 -7.91
CA PRO A 74 -10.53 13.12 -8.24
C PRO A 74 -11.24 11.93 -7.59
N GLU A 75 -12.57 12.02 -7.51
CA GLU A 75 -13.40 11.02 -6.84
C GLU A 75 -13.26 9.60 -7.41
N GLY A 76 -12.99 9.47 -8.69
CA GLY A 76 -12.82 8.17 -9.34
C GLY A 76 -11.46 7.51 -9.12
N ALA A 77 -10.55 8.15 -8.38
CA ALA A 77 -9.21 7.63 -8.15
C ALA A 77 -8.98 7.33 -6.67
N CYS A 78 -8.26 6.24 -6.42
CA CYS A 78 -7.75 5.95 -5.08
C CYS A 78 -6.23 6.01 -5.06
N ASP A 79 -5.67 6.22 -3.87
CA ASP A 79 -4.23 6.26 -3.65
C ASP A 79 -3.78 4.94 -3.02
N ILE A 80 -2.71 4.36 -3.55
CA ILE A 80 -2.17 3.09 -3.06
C ILE A 80 -0.91 3.32 -2.24
N ALA A 81 -0.77 2.56 -1.17
CA ALA A 81 0.46 2.52 -0.39
C ALA A 81 0.83 1.05 -0.16
N THR A 82 2.10 0.72 -0.35
CA THR A 82 2.60 -0.65 -0.24
C THR A 82 3.77 -0.68 0.74
N PHE A 83 3.69 -1.58 1.71
CA PHE A 83 4.72 -1.74 2.73
C PHE A 83 5.06 -3.21 2.86
N THR A 84 6.34 -3.55 2.69
CA THR A 84 6.83 -4.92 2.88
C THR A 84 7.85 -4.96 4.00
N ARG A 85 7.85 -6.04 4.76
CA ARG A 85 8.79 -6.19 5.88
C ARG A 85 10.22 -6.14 5.37
N VAL A 86 11.07 -5.42 6.08
CA VAL A 86 12.49 -5.28 5.74
C VAL A 86 13.13 -6.66 5.63
N GLY A 87 13.86 -6.88 4.53
CA GLY A 87 14.51 -8.15 4.26
C GLY A 87 13.67 -9.19 3.52
N HIS A 88 12.39 -8.94 3.30
CA HIS A 88 11.47 -9.89 2.65
C HIS A 88 10.97 -9.41 1.28
N ALA A 89 11.47 -8.30 0.75
CA ALA A 89 10.96 -7.69 -0.49
C ALA A 89 11.09 -8.59 -1.72
N ARG A 90 12.00 -9.57 -1.71
CA ARG A 90 12.31 -10.41 -2.88
C ARG A 90 11.43 -11.64 -3.05
N ILE A 91 10.50 -11.90 -2.12
CA ILE A 91 9.71 -13.13 -2.17
C ILE A 91 8.30 -12.93 -2.71
N GLY A 92 8.09 -11.84 -3.50
CA GLY A 92 6.83 -11.65 -4.20
C GLY A 92 5.68 -11.15 -3.34
N ILE A 93 5.97 -10.57 -2.19
CA ILE A 93 4.93 -10.08 -1.26
C ILE A 93 4.07 -9.02 -1.95
N GLY A 94 4.70 -8.02 -2.57
CA GLY A 94 3.99 -6.93 -3.25
C GLY A 94 3.11 -7.43 -4.38
N SER A 95 3.60 -8.39 -5.18
CA SER A 95 2.82 -9.00 -6.26
C SER A 95 1.58 -9.71 -5.72
N ALA A 96 1.76 -10.47 -4.65
CA ALA A 96 0.67 -11.20 -4.02
C ALA A 96 -0.38 -10.24 -3.44
N LEU A 97 0.07 -9.16 -2.79
CA LEU A 97 -0.82 -8.13 -2.27
C LEU A 97 -1.64 -7.50 -3.39
N PHE A 98 -0.98 -7.08 -4.48
CA PHE A 98 -1.68 -6.42 -5.58
C PHE A 98 -2.69 -7.32 -6.27
N SER A 99 -2.44 -8.63 -6.30
CA SER A 99 -3.39 -9.59 -6.88
C SER A 99 -4.76 -9.57 -6.18
N LYS A 100 -4.82 -9.09 -4.93
CA LYS A 100 -6.07 -8.94 -4.17
C LYS A 100 -6.53 -7.48 -4.10
N THR A 101 -5.59 -6.54 -4.08
CA THR A 101 -5.90 -5.11 -4.02
C THR A 101 -6.57 -4.63 -5.30
N GLU A 102 -6.12 -5.07 -6.46
CA GLU A 102 -6.68 -4.65 -7.74
C GLU A 102 -8.17 -5.02 -7.87
N PRO A 103 -8.58 -6.28 -7.61
CA PRO A 103 -10.00 -6.60 -7.59
C PRO A 103 -10.80 -5.82 -6.55
N ALA A 104 -10.21 -5.54 -5.39
CA ALA A 104 -10.86 -4.75 -4.34
C ALA A 104 -11.12 -3.32 -4.83
N ALA A 105 -10.17 -2.71 -5.53
CA ALA A 105 -10.35 -1.37 -6.10
C ALA A 105 -11.48 -1.34 -7.12
N ARG A 106 -11.57 -2.36 -7.98
CA ARG A 106 -12.67 -2.49 -8.94
C ARG A 106 -14.01 -2.62 -8.22
N ALA A 107 -14.07 -3.46 -7.18
CA ALA A 107 -15.30 -3.68 -6.41
C ALA A 107 -15.78 -2.42 -5.70
N LEU A 108 -14.85 -1.54 -5.28
CA LEU A 108 -15.17 -0.26 -4.67
C LEU A 108 -15.62 0.79 -5.70
N GLY A 109 -15.51 0.51 -6.99
CA GLY A 109 -15.99 1.39 -8.06
C GLY A 109 -14.99 2.40 -8.56
N TYR A 110 -13.70 2.27 -8.20
CA TYR A 110 -12.67 3.19 -8.69
C TYR A 110 -12.38 2.98 -10.18
N ASP A 111 -12.01 4.06 -10.85
CA ASP A 111 -11.66 4.06 -12.28
C ASP A 111 -10.17 3.85 -12.46
N TRP A 112 -9.35 4.31 -11.52
CA TRP A 112 -7.90 4.14 -11.59
C TRP A 112 -7.27 4.28 -10.20
N ILE A 113 -6.03 3.76 -10.10
CA ILE A 113 -5.24 3.79 -8.88
C ILE A 113 -4.05 4.71 -9.10
N ASN A 114 -3.81 5.62 -8.15
CA ASN A 114 -2.64 6.50 -8.14
C ASN A 114 -1.57 5.94 -7.21
N ALA A 115 -0.32 6.00 -7.67
CA ALA A 115 0.84 5.73 -6.82
C ALA A 115 1.73 6.96 -6.83
N ALA A 116 2.00 7.53 -5.65
CA ALA A 116 2.89 8.67 -5.48
C ALA A 116 4.17 8.17 -4.82
N ILE A 117 5.26 8.13 -5.58
CA ILE A 117 6.51 7.50 -5.14
C ILE A 117 7.60 8.56 -5.06
N ARG A 118 8.28 8.65 -3.92
CA ARG A 118 9.43 9.55 -3.78
C ARG A 118 10.51 9.16 -4.78
N HIS A 119 11.21 10.15 -5.35
CA HIS A 119 12.22 9.89 -6.38
C HIS A 119 13.33 8.95 -5.90
N GLU A 120 13.72 9.04 -4.63
CA GLU A 120 14.76 8.18 -4.06
C GLU A 120 14.29 6.75 -3.83
N ASN A 121 12.99 6.49 -3.86
CA ASN A 121 12.46 5.12 -3.74
C ASN A 121 12.40 4.45 -5.11
N THR A 122 13.58 4.14 -5.65
CA THR A 122 13.69 3.50 -6.96
C THR A 122 13.06 2.11 -7.00
N GLY A 123 13.13 1.38 -5.89
CA GLY A 123 12.48 0.07 -5.76
C GLY A 123 10.98 0.14 -5.88
N GLY A 124 10.37 1.19 -5.31
CA GLY A 124 8.93 1.41 -5.42
C GLY A 124 8.52 1.72 -6.84
N ILE A 125 9.28 2.56 -7.55
CA ILE A 125 9.02 2.88 -8.95
C ILE A 125 9.06 1.61 -9.81
N VAL A 126 10.11 0.79 -9.66
CA VAL A 126 10.25 -0.47 -10.39
C VAL A 126 9.10 -1.42 -10.05
N TYR A 127 8.72 -1.50 -8.78
CA TYR A 127 7.62 -2.36 -8.34
C TYR A 127 6.32 -1.99 -9.06
N TYR A 128 5.92 -0.72 -9.00
CA TYR A 128 4.66 -0.30 -9.63
C TYR A 128 4.70 -0.44 -11.14
N GLN A 129 5.84 -0.17 -11.78
CA GLN A 129 5.98 -0.42 -13.22
C GLN A 129 5.75 -1.90 -13.54
N SER A 130 6.31 -2.80 -12.72
CA SER A 130 6.14 -4.24 -12.94
C SER A 130 4.69 -4.70 -12.73
N ARG A 131 3.88 -3.95 -12.00
CA ARG A 131 2.45 -4.21 -11.84
C ARG A 131 1.59 -3.63 -12.94
N GLY A 132 2.18 -2.86 -13.86
CA GLY A 132 1.45 -2.27 -14.97
C GLY A 132 1.11 -0.79 -14.80
N PHE A 133 1.60 -0.15 -13.74
CA PHE A 133 1.45 1.29 -13.58
C PHE A 133 2.30 2.04 -14.58
N GLU A 134 1.80 3.16 -15.08
CA GLU A 134 2.50 4.04 -16.01
C GLU A 134 2.67 5.42 -15.39
N ARG A 135 3.86 6.00 -15.57
CA ARG A 135 4.15 7.34 -15.11
C ARG A 135 3.31 8.36 -15.88
N TYR A 136 2.70 9.30 -15.17
CA TYR A 136 1.94 10.37 -15.83
C TYR A 136 2.38 11.77 -15.42
N GLU A 137 3.12 11.92 -14.33
CA GLU A 137 3.60 13.21 -13.87
C GLU A 137 4.85 13.05 -13.00
N ILE A 138 5.76 14.02 -13.07
CA ILE A 138 6.92 14.10 -12.19
C ILE A 138 6.83 15.44 -11.46
N THR A 139 6.75 15.38 -10.13
CA THR A 139 6.80 16.58 -9.30
C THR A 139 8.20 16.76 -8.74
N LYS A 140 8.40 17.82 -7.95
CA LYS A 140 9.71 18.09 -7.34
C LYS A 140 10.20 16.93 -6.48
N GLU A 141 9.30 16.26 -5.78
CA GLU A 141 9.65 15.22 -4.79
C GLU A 141 9.21 13.81 -5.18
N GLN A 142 8.26 13.69 -6.11
CA GLN A 142 7.61 12.40 -6.39
C GLN A 142 7.46 12.12 -7.87
N THR A 143 7.44 10.83 -8.19
CA THR A 143 6.99 10.30 -9.46
C THR A 143 5.56 9.81 -9.25
N LEU A 144 4.62 10.31 -10.07
CA LEU A 144 3.22 9.90 -9.99
C LEU A 144 2.92 8.89 -11.10
N MET A 145 2.34 7.77 -10.73
CA MET A 145 2.02 6.68 -11.63
C MET A 145 0.56 6.31 -11.50
N ARG A 146 -0.02 5.74 -12.55
CA ARG A 146 -1.42 5.34 -12.55
C ARG A 146 -1.60 3.94 -13.13
N TYR A 147 -2.62 3.26 -12.63
CA TYR A 147 -3.08 1.98 -13.13
C TYR A 147 -4.57 2.11 -13.43
N ASP A 148 -4.94 1.98 -14.69
CA ASP A 148 -6.34 2.10 -15.11
C ASP A 148 -7.10 0.81 -14.81
N LEU A 149 -8.25 0.96 -14.17
CA LEU A 149 -9.14 -0.15 -13.83
C LEU A 149 -10.23 -0.34 -14.89
N ARG A 150 -10.39 0.66 -15.79
CA ARG A 150 -11.43 0.64 -16.83
C ARG A 150 -10.85 1.00 -18.19
#